data_d581c52f3dc315a33eacc191d2569273
#
_entry.id   d581c52f3dc315a33eacc191d2569273
#
_cell.length_a   1.000
_cell.length_b   1.000
_cell.length_c   1.000
_cell.angle_alpha   90.00
_cell.angle_beta   90.00
_cell.angle_gamma   90.00
#
_symmetry.space_group_name_H-M   'P 1'
#
loop_
_entity.id
_entity.type
_entity.pdbx_description
1 polymer ?
#
loop_
_entity_poly.entity_id
_entity_poly.type
_entity_poly.pdbx_seq_one_letter_code
_entity_poly.pdbx_strand_id
1 'polypeptide(L)'
;DAIEAGCRVEESDLSNSSVGKGGLPDREGRVTLDACIMDAHGNAGSVVFLEEIEHPISVARKVMENSSHVILAGEGAQQFALEQGFEKTNLLTESSKAAWEKWLETAQYKPIINIENHDTIGMLAIDNAGNISGGCTTSGLAYKMRGRVGDSPIIGSGVFIDTEVGGATATGMGEEILK
;
A
#
# COMPACT_ATOMS: atom_id res chain seq x y z
N ASP A 1 -14.48 6.24 6.09
CA ASP A 1 -14.70 5.01 6.88
C ASP A 1 -14.79 3.77 5.98
N ALA A 2 -15.65 3.76 4.94
CA ALA A 2 -15.86 2.58 4.09
C ALA A 2 -14.57 2.12 3.38
N ILE A 3 -13.79 3.05 2.83
CA ILE A 3 -12.50 2.76 2.16
C ILE A 3 -11.53 2.10 3.14
N GLU A 4 -11.33 2.69 4.31
CA GLU A 4 -10.42 2.12 5.31
C GLU A 4 -10.88 0.72 5.74
N ALA A 5 -12.16 0.57 6.04
CA ALA A 5 -12.71 -0.71 6.48
C ALA A 5 -12.55 -1.80 5.40
N GLY A 6 -12.83 -1.49 4.13
CA GLY A 6 -12.68 -2.43 3.03
C GLY A 6 -11.22 -2.80 2.75
N CYS A 7 -10.31 -1.83 2.70
CA CYS A 7 -8.88 -2.11 2.51
C CYS A 7 -8.31 -2.97 3.65
N ARG A 8 -8.71 -2.71 4.90
CA ARG A 8 -8.25 -3.50 6.06
C ARG A 8 -8.64 -4.98 5.99
N VAL A 9 -9.75 -5.32 5.36
CA VAL A 9 -10.14 -6.74 5.15
C VAL A 9 -9.05 -7.46 4.36
N GLU A 10 -8.62 -6.87 3.25
CA GLU A 10 -7.58 -7.45 2.40
C GLU A 10 -6.19 -7.37 3.06
N GLU A 11 -5.89 -6.30 3.79
CA GLU A 11 -4.61 -6.17 4.52
C GLU A 11 -4.43 -7.23 5.60
N SER A 12 -5.52 -7.77 6.15
CA SER A 12 -5.51 -8.85 7.15
C SER A 12 -5.65 -10.25 6.55
N ASP A 13 -5.95 -10.38 5.25
CA ASP A 13 -6.09 -11.69 4.61
C ASP A 13 -4.72 -12.31 4.34
N LEU A 14 -4.36 -13.32 5.14
CA LEU A 14 -3.10 -14.04 5.00
C LEU A 14 -2.99 -14.89 3.72
N SER A 15 -4.09 -15.10 3.01
CA SER A 15 -4.08 -15.78 1.72
C SER A 15 -3.66 -14.84 0.58
N ASN A 16 -3.73 -13.51 0.80
CA ASN A 16 -3.30 -12.50 -0.14
C ASN A 16 -1.79 -12.24 0.02
N SER A 17 -1.02 -12.54 -1.02
CA SER A 17 0.44 -12.38 -1.02
C SER A 17 0.94 -11.02 -1.52
N SER A 18 0.03 -10.10 -1.81
CA SER A 18 0.32 -8.82 -2.49
C SER A 18 -0.15 -7.58 -1.72
N VAL A 19 -0.92 -7.78 -0.65
CA VAL A 19 -1.48 -6.71 0.18
C VAL A 19 -1.29 -7.05 1.66
N GLY A 20 -0.86 -6.09 2.45
CA GLY A 20 -0.84 -6.19 3.91
C GLY A 20 0.06 -7.28 4.48
N LYS A 21 -0.42 -7.85 5.57
CA LYS A 21 0.26 -8.93 6.29
C LYS A 21 0.22 -10.22 5.46
N GLY A 22 1.36 -10.80 5.23
CA GLY A 22 1.50 -11.96 4.34
C GLY A 22 1.94 -11.60 2.93
N GLY A 23 2.03 -10.33 2.61
CA GLY A 23 2.64 -9.85 1.38
C GLY A 23 4.04 -10.40 1.16
N LEU A 24 4.41 -10.63 -0.09
CA LEU A 24 5.76 -11.10 -0.41
C LEU A 24 6.79 -10.01 -0.11
N PRO A 25 7.92 -10.36 0.50
CA PRO A 25 8.93 -9.37 0.91
C PRO A 25 9.72 -8.81 -0.27
N ASP A 26 10.53 -7.79 0.02
CA ASP A 26 11.60 -7.36 -0.86
C ASP A 26 12.70 -8.43 -0.97
N ARG A 27 13.71 -8.20 -1.81
CA ARG A 27 14.81 -9.15 -2.01
C ARG A 27 15.65 -9.41 -0.73
N GLU A 28 15.53 -8.54 0.26
CA GLU A 28 16.23 -8.64 1.54
C GLU A 28 15.38 -9.33 2.62
N GLY A 29 14.17 -9.81 2.26
CA GLY A 29 13.28 -10.55 3.15
C GLY A 29 12.42 -9.65 4.05
N ARG A 30 12.23 -8.38 3.71
CA ARG A 30 11.40 -7.45 4.47
C ARG A 30 10.12 -7.10 3.74
N VAL A 31 8.98 -7.22 4.42
CA VAL A 31 7.70 -6.77 3.90
C VAL A 31 7.57 -5.26 4.13
N THR A 32 7.35 -4.53 3.05
CA THR A 32 7.11 -3.09 3.06
C THR A 32 5.77 -2.80 2.43
N LEU A 33 5.00 -1.93 3.04
CA LEU A 33 3.63 -1.62 2.67
C LEU A 33 3.52 -0.17 2.19
N ASP A 34 2.68 0.03 1.18
CA ASP A 34 2.37 1.33 0.61
C ASP A 34 0.85 1.50 0.58
N ALA A 35 0.35 2.69 0.89
CA ALA A 35 -1.07 3.00 0.78
C ALA A 35 -1.32 4.50 0.58
N CYS A 36 -2.44 4.82 -0.05
CA CYS A 36 -2.97 6.17 -0.06
C CYS A 36 -4.49 6.18 0.10
N ILE A 37 -5.00 7.30 0.58
CA ILE A 37 -6.43 7.55 0.73
C ILE A 37 -6.73 9.00 0.35
N MET A 38 -7.89 9.22 -0.23
CA MET A 38 -8.36 10.56 -0.62
C MET A 38 -9.85 10.69 -0.33
N ASP A 39 -10.24 11.82 0.24
CA ASP A 39 -11.63 12.13 0.52
C ASP A 39 -12.30 13.00 -0.57
N ALA A 40 -13.60 13.22 -0.43
CA ALA A 40 -14.41 14.01 -1.36
C ALA A 40 -14.07 15.52 -1.36
N HIS A 41 -13.29 16.00 -0.41
CA HIS A 41 -12.91 17.41 -0.28
C HIS A 41 -11.50 17.70 -0.81
N GLY A 42 -10.86 16.70 -1.41
CA GLY A 42 -9.50 16.82 -1.92
C GLY A 42 -8.41 16.64 -0.86
N ASN A 43 -8.77 16.27 0.39
CA ASN A 43 -7.76 15.89 1.37
C ASN A 43 -7.21 14.52 1.04
N ALA A 44 -5.92 14.34 1.23
CA ALA A 44 -5.24 13.10 0.93
C ALA A 44 -4.15 12.76 1.95
N GLY A 45 -3.90 11.48 2.12
CA GLY A 45 -2.80 10.97 2.94
C GLY A 45 -2.20 9.72 2.32
N SER A 46 -0.90 9.56 2.48
CA SER A 46 -0.16 8.44 1.93
C SER A 46 0.97 8.00 2.85
N VAL A 47 1.24 6.72 2.82
CA VAL A 47 2.45 6.14 3.41
C VAL A 47 3.16 5.29 2.38
N VAL A 48 4.48 5.39 2.35
CA VAL A 48 5.33 4.59 1.48
C VAL A 48 6.42 3.91 2.27
N PHE A 49 6.75 2.69 1.87
CA PHE A 49 7.83 1.93 2.50
C PHE A 49 7.63 1.75 4.02
N LEU A 50 6.38 1.52 4.43
CA LEU A 50 6.02 1.30 5.83
C LEU A 50 6.35 -0.14 6.24
N GLU A 51 7.11 -0.31 7.31
CA GLU A 51 7.49 -1.61 7.88
C GLU A 51 6.81 -1.83 9.23
N GLU A 52 6.56 -3.08 9.59
CA GLU A 52 6.09 -3.53 10.91
C GLU A 52 4.74 -2.96 11.39
N ILE A 53 3.94 -2.38 10.51
CA ILE A 53 2.58 -1.90 10.83
C ILE A 53 1.58 -2.60 9.90
N GLU A 54 0.57 -3.26 10.48
CA GLU A 54 -0.33 -4.16 9.74
C GLU A 54 -1.26 -3.44 8.76
N HIS A 55 -1.72 -2.21 9.09
CA HIS A 55 -2.73 -1.49 8.31
C HIS A 55 -2.21 -0.17 7.74
N PRO A 56 -1.51 -0.19 6.60
CA PRO A 56 -0.99 1.02 5.96
C PRO A 56 -2.10 2.00 5.57
N ILE A 57 -3.28 1.52 5.15
CA ILE A 57 -4.41 2.41 4.80
C ILE A 57 -4.87 3.24 6.00
N SER A 58 -4.88 2.67 7.20
CA SER A 58 -5.24 3.39 8.42
C SER A 58 -4.18 4.43 8.79
N VAL A 59 -2.90 4.12 8.57
CA VAL A 59 -1.83 5.11 8.78
C VAL A 59 -1.92 6.23 7.75
N ALA A 60 -2.17 5.92 6.47
CA ALA A 60 -2.40 6.91 5.43
C ALA A 60 -3.56 7.86 5.78
N ARG A 61 -4.66 7.31 6.34
CA ARG A 61 -5.77 8.11 6.86
C ARG A 61 -5.32 9.03 8.00
N LYS A 62 -4.49 8.56 8.93
CA LYS A 62 -3.95 9.40 10.01
C LYS A 62 -3.02 10.49 9.48
N VAL A 63 -2.25 10.22 8.43
CA VAL A 63 -1.46 11.27 7.75
C VAL A 63 -2.38 12.36 7.23
N MET A 64 -3.48 12.00 6.56
CA MET A 64 -4.47 12.94 6.04
C MET A 64 -5.16 13.76 7.15
N GLU A 65 -5.55 13.11 8.26
CA GLU A 65 -6.38 13.73 9.30
C GLU A 65 -5.55 14.47 10.37
N ASN A 66 -4.36 13.98 10.70
CA ASN A 66 -3.62 14.38 11.89
C ASN A 66 -2.22 14.97 11.59
N SER A 67 -1.91 15.22 10.33
CA SER A 67 -0.65 15.87 9.95
C SER A 67 -0.86 17.00 8.95
N SER A 68 0.16 17.85 8.77
CA SER A 68 0.20 18.87 7.71
C SER A 68 0.79 18.33 6.40
N HIS A 69 1.14 17.05 6.35
CA HIS A 69 1.81 16.41 5.23
C HIS A 69 0.85 15.52 4.45
N VAL A 70 1.14 15.30 3.18
CA VAL A 70 0.38 14.37 2.34
C VAL A 70 1.02 12.98 2.32
N ILE A 71 2.35 12.90 2.36
CA ILE A 71 3.08 11.62 2.24
C ILE A 71 4.14 11.53 3.34
N LEU A 72 4.18 10.41 4.04
CA LEU A 72 5.26 10.02 4.93
C LEU A 72 5.91 8.72 4.44
N ALA A 73 7.23 8.57 4.68
CA ALA A 73 8.01 7.46 4.15
C ALA A 73 8.86 6.76 5.21
N GLY A 74 9.01 5.43 5.08
CA GLY A 74 9.96 4.59 5.80
C GLY A 74 9.89 4.74 7.31
N GLU A 75 11.03 4.91 7.96
CA GLU A 75 11.14 5.04 9.42
C GLU A 75 10.32 6.20 9.98
N GLY A 76 10.25 7.34 9.25
CA GLY A 76 9.42 8.47 9.65
C GLY A 76 7.92 8.15 9.64
N ALA A 77 7.45 7.39 8.64
CA ALA A 77 6.06 6.91 8.61
C ALA A 77 5.78 5.92 9.74
N GLN A 78 6.73 5.03 10.05
CA GLN A 78 6.60 4.08 11.16
C GLN A 78 6.57 4.80 12.52
N GLN A 79 7.45 5.77 12.74
CA GLN A 79 7.44 6.57 13.96
C GLN A 79 6.11 7.30 14.13
N PHE A 80 5.62 7.96 13.09
CA PHE A 80 4.31 8.63 13.11
C PHE A 80 3.20 7.63 13.44
N ALA A 81 3.20 6.43 12.84
CA ALA A 81 2.21 5.40 13.14
C ALA A 81 2.21 5.02 14.64
N LEU A 82 3.39 4.82 15.24
CA LEU A 82 3.51 4.52 16.67
C LEU A 82 2.98 5.67 17.54
N GLU A 83 3.24 6.91 17.17
CA GLU A 83 2.70 8.11 17.85
C GLU A 83 1.16 8.20 17.73
N GLN A 84 0.58 7.65 16.65
CA GLN A 84 -0.87 7.54 16.46
C GLN A 84 -1.48 6.31 17.14
N GLY A 85 -0.70 5.51 17.88
CA GLY A 85 -1.17 4.37 18.67
C GLY A 85 -1.21 3.04 17.92
N PHE A 86 -0.62 2.95 16.73
CA PHE A 86 -0.43 1.66 16.06
C PHE A 86 0.68 0.87 16.76
N GLU A 87 0.57 -0.45 16.71
CA GLU A 87 1.55 -1.35 17.31
C GLU A 87 2.42 -2.02 16.23
N LYS A 88 3.67 -2.31 16.58
CA LYS A 88 4.55 -3.09 15.72
C LYS A 88 4.09 -4.53 15.66
N THR A 89 4.09 -5.09 14.44
CA THR A 89 3.81 -6.50 14.18
C THR A 89 4.77 -7.06 13.14
N ASN A 90 5.03 -8.35 13.20
CA ASN A 90 5.77 -9.02 12.14
C ASN A 90 4.84 -9.24 10.94
N LEU A 91 5.19 -8.66 9.81
CA LEU A 91 4.42 -8.78 8.55
C LEU A 91 4.82 -10.02 7.74
N LEU A 92 6.04 -10.52 7.92
CA LEU A 92 6.54 -11.70 7.20
C LEU A 92 5.96 -12.98 7.80
N THR A 93 5.05 -13.62 7.08
CA THR A 93 4.48 -14.92 7.48
C THR A 93 5.43 -16.06 7.13
N GLU A 94 5.21 -17.24 7.72
CA GLU A 94 5.99 -18.44 7.37
C GLU A 94 5.85 -18.82 5.89
N SER A 95 4.66 -18.64 5.29
CA SER A 95 4.43 -18.90 3.87
C SER A 95 5.21 -17.93 2.97
N SER A 96 5.17 -16.64 3.27
CA SER A 96 5.90 -15.61 2.51
C SER A 96 7.42 -15.76 2.67
N LYS A 97 7.86 -16.15 3.86
CA LYS A 97 9.27 -16.47 4.14
C LYS A 97 9.75 -17.68 3.32
N ALA A 98 8.99 -18.77 3.33
CA ALA A 98 9.33 -19.97 2.55
C ALA A 98 9.37 -19.68 1.04
N ALA A 99 8.44 -18.86 0.54
CA ALA A 99 8.44 -18.43 -0.85
C ALA A 99 9.68 -17.58 -1.20
N TRP A 100 10.08 -16.67 -0.32
CA TRP A 100 11.28 -15.86 -0.48
C TRP A 100 12.58 -16.70 -0.42
N GLU A 101 12.70 -17.63 0.52
CA GLU A 101 13.85 -18.56 0.62
C GLU A 101 13.97 -19.40 -0.66
N LYS A 102 12.86 -19.92 -1.18
CA LYS A 102 12.85 -20.64 -2.45
C LYS A 102 13.24 -19.76 -3.64
N TRP A 103 12.79 -18.52 -3.67
CA TRP A 103 13.19 -17.56 -4.71
C TRP A 103 14.70 -17.31 -4.66
N LEU A 104 15.31 -17.19 -3.49
CA LEU A 104 16.77 -17.00 -3.33
C LEU A 104 17.61 -18.12 -3.96
N GLU A 105 17.12 -19.37 -3.97
CA GLU A 105 17.84 -20.51 -4.56
C GLU A 105 18.04 -20.36 -6.07
N THR A 106 17.13 -19.66 -6.74
CA THR A 106 17.12 -19.51 -8.21
C THR A 106 17.36 -18.07 -8.66
N ALA A 107 17.41 -17.14 -7.74
CA ALA A 107 17.49 -15.71 -8.03
C ALA A 107 18.82 -15.35 -8.69
N GLN A 108 18.81 -15.35 -10.01
CA GLN A 108 19.75 -14.54 -10.76
C GLN A 108 19.12 -13.14 -10.85
N TYR A 109 19.57 -12.22 -10.00
CA TYR A 109 19.05 -10.86 -10.03
C TYR A 109 19.45 -10.19 -11.35
N LYS A 110 18.63 -10.42 -12.35
CA LYS A 110 18.50 -9.52 -13.48
C LYS A 110 17.29 -8.64 -13.19
N PRO A 111 17.30 -7.35 -13.50
CA PRO A 111 16.10 -6.53 -13.41
C PRO A 111 15.07 -7.04 -14.43
N ILE A 112 14.42 -8.14 -14.11
CA ILE A 112 13.29 -8.67 -14.86
C ILE A 112 12.09 -8.06 -14.16
N ILE A 113 11.39 -7.22 -14.91
CA ILE A 113 10.04 -6.79 -14.56
C ILE A 113 9.21 -8.06 -14.52
N ASN A 114 8.94 -8.56 -13.34
CA ASN A 114 8.09 -9.74 -13.16
C ASN A 114 6.63 -9.30 -13.32
N ILE A 115 6.03 -9.65 -14.43
CA ILE A 115 4.68 -9.23 -14.85
C ILE A 115 3.59 -10.05 -14.13
N GLU A 116 3.92 -11.11 -13.40
CA GLU A 116 2.96 -12.16 -13.08
C GLU A 116 2.35 -12.13 -11.66
N ASN A 117 2.80 -11.28 -10.75
CA ASN A 117 2.27 -11.24 -9.37
C ASN A 117 2.19 -9.81 -8.83
N HIS A 118 1.30 -9.02 -9.40
CA HIS A 118 0.97 -7.68 -8.94
C HIS A 118 -0.49 -7.65 -8.53
N ASP A 119 -0.76 -7.79 -7.26
CA ASP A 119 -2.09 -7.51 -6.74
C ASP A 119 -2.01 -6.29 -5.82
N THR A 120 -2.81 -5.33 -6.11
CA THR A 120 -3.03 -4.12 -5.34
C THR A 120 -4.53 -4.00 -5.19
N ILE A 121 -5.00 -3.52 -4.05
CA ILE A 121 -6.41 -3.16 -3.88
C ILE A 121 -6.58 -1.67 -4.12
N GLY A 122 -7.36 -1.33 -5.14
CA GLY A 122 -7.92 0.00 -5.35
C GLY A 122 -9.42 -0.02 -5.03
N MET A 123 -9.88 0.92 -4.22
CA MET A 123 -11.27 0.98 -3.78
C MET A 123 -11.83 2.39 -3.94
N LEU A 124 -13.07 2.48 -4.43
CA LEU A 124 -13.88 3.69 -4.44
C LEU A 124 -15.15 3.46 -3.65
N ALA A 125 -15.62 4.48 -2.98
CA ALA A 125 -16.92 4.50 -2.30
C ALA A 125 -17.63 5.82 -2.57
N ILE A 126 -18.94 5.75 -2.74
CA ILE A 126 -19.82 6.90 -2.87
C ILE A 126 -20.86 6.86 -1.76
N ASP A 127 -21.11 7.98 -1.11
CA ASP A 127 -22.16 8.11 -0.11
C ASP A 127 -23.51 8.52 -0.71
N ASN A 128 -24.56 8.58 0.13
CA ASN A 128 -25.88 8.96 -0.31
C ASN A 128 -26.02 10.43 -0.77
N ALA A 129 -25.04 11.27 -0.46
CA ALA A 129 -24.95 12.65 -0.89
C ALA A 129 -24.16 12.81 -2.21
N GLY A 130 -23.61 11.72 -2.73
CA GLY A 130 -22.80 11.73 -3.95
C GLY A 130 -21.31 12.00 -3.70
N ASN A 131 -20.86 12.10 -2.44
CA ASN A 131 -19.44 12.29 -2.15
C ASN A 131 -18.65 11.01 -2.42
N ILE A 132 -17.58 11.13 -3.18
CA ILE A 132 -16.70 10.01 -3.54
C ILE A 132 -15.43 10.07 -2.68
N SER A 133 -15.01 8.92 -2.21
CA SER A 133 -13.70 8.73 -1.55
C SER A 133 -13.00 7.53 -2.15
N GLY A 134 -11.69 7.50 -2.11
CA GLY A 134 -10.93 6.37 -2.67
C GLY A 134 -9.69 6.07 -1.86
N GLY A 135 -9.15 4.89 -2.07
CA GLY A 135 -7.89 4.46 -1.48
C GLY A 135 -7.26 3.31 -2.25
N CYS A 136 -5.97 3.16 -2.04
CA CYS A 136 -5.18 2.11 -2.65
C CYS A 136 -4.19 1.57 -1.61
N THR A 137 -4.00 0.24 -1.56
CA THR A 137 -3.09 -0.40 -0.61
C THR A 137 -2.41 -1.62 -1.25
N THR A 138 -1.13 -1.83 -0.92
CA THR A 138 -0.31 -2.89 -1.51
C THR A 138 0.91 -3.23 -0.64
N SER A 139 1.45 -4.43 -0.83
CA SER A 139 2.83 -4.77 -0.45
C SER A 139 3.84 -4.55 -1.59
N GLY A 140 3.37 -4.09 -2.74
CA GLY A 140 4.16 -3.83 -3.93
C GLY A 140 4.63 -5.10 -4.65
N LEU A 141 5.62 -4.96 -5.50
CA LEU A 141 6.19 -6.03 -6.30
C LEU A 141 6.93 -7.05 -5.42
N ALA A 142 6.68 -8.34 -5.65
CA ALA A 142 7.41 -9.42 -4.98
C ALA A 142 8.93 -9.34 -5.26
N TYR A 143 9.72 -9.48 -4.21
CA TYR A 143 11.20 -9.48 -4.27
C TYR A 143 11.80 -8.22 -4.89
N LYS A 144 11.07 -7.13 -4.80
CA LYS A 144 11.49 -5.80 -5.28
C LYS A 144 12.83 -5.38 -4.68
N MET A 145 13.50 -4.47 -5.36
CA MET A 145 14.65 -3.79 -4.78
C MET A 145 14.21 -3.02 -3.55
N ARG A 146 15.01 -3.07 -2.48
CA ARG A 146 14.72 -2.30 -1.26
C ARG A 146 14.63 -0.81 -1.58
N GLY A 147 13.56 -0.17 -1.12
CA GLY A 147 13.25 1.23 -1.42
C GLY A 147 12.41 1.45 -2.69
N ARG A 148 12.11 0.39 -3.46
CA ARG A 148 11.18 0.53 -4.62
C ARG A 148 9.79 0.85 -4.11
N VAL A 149 9.19 1.89 -4.67
CA VAL A 149 7.80 2.29 -4.52
C VAL A 149 7.13 2.27 -5.89
N GLY A 150 5.93 1.72 -5.99
CA GLY A 150 5.12 1.70 -7.21
C GLY A 150 4.10 2.83 -7.27
N ASP A 151 3.07 2.61 -8.06
CA ASP A 151 1.96 3.55 -8.32
C ASP A 151 1.02 3.74 -7.13
N SER A 152 0.79 2.69 -6.36
CA SER A 152 -0.30 2.58 -5.38
C SER A 152 -0.36 3.70 -4.32
N PRO A 153 0.75 4.21 -3.75
CA PRO A 153 0.69 5.26 -2.75
C PRO A 153 0.67 6.69 -3.34
N ILE A 154 0.71 6.82 -4.64
CA ILE A 154 0.85 8.11 -5.32
C ILE A 154 -0.52 8.65 -5.71
N ILE A 155 -0.91 9.79 -5.11
CA ILE A 155 -2.13 10.51 -5.51
C ILE A 155 -1.99 10.97 -6.96
N GLY A 156 -3.03 10.71 -7.75
CA GLY A 156 -3.01 10.92 -9.20
C GLY A 156 -2.52 9.71 -10.01
N SER A 157 -2.02 8.66 -9.34
CA SER A 157 -1.63 7.39 -9.94
C SER A 157 -2.46 6.23 -9.38
N GLY A 158 -2.26 5.85 -8.11
CA GLY A 158 -3.03 4.78 -7.46
C GLY A 158 -4.49 5.15 -7.18
N VAL A 159 -4.75 6.39 -6.83
CA VAL A 159 -6.10 6.95 -6.62
C VAL A 159 -6.14 8.43 -6.98
N PHE A 160 -7.26 8.86 -7.53
CA PHE A 160 -7.58 10.27 -7.69
C PHE A 160 -9.09 10.49 -7.55
N ILE A 161 -9.46 11.51 -6.79
CA ILE A 161 -10.84 11.93 -6.57
C ILE A 161 -10.99 13.39 -6.98
N ASP A 162 -12.00 13.64 -7.80
CA ASP A 162 -12.46 14.99 -8.16
C ASP A 162 -13.98 15.01 -8.03
N THR A 163 -14.49 15.80 -7.09
CA THR A 163 -15.93 15.85 -6.78
C THR A 163 -16.80 16.37 -7.92
N GLU A 164 -16.23 17.09 -8.88
CA GLU A 164 -16.98 17.60 -10.05
C GLU A 164 -17.03 16.56 -11.19
N VAL A 165 -16.06 15.62 -11.22
CA VAL A 165 -15.89 14.68 -12.34
C VAL A 165 -16.14 13.23 -11.92
N GLY A 166 -15.57 12.81 -10.80
CA GLY A 166 -15.65 11.43 -10.32
C GLY A 166 -14.39 10.96 -9.61
N GLY A 167 -14.24 9.65 -9.49
CA GLY A 167 -13.08 9.03 -8.86
C GLY A 167 -12.52 7.89 -9.71
N ALA A 168 -11.21 7.69 -9.64
CA ALA A 168 -10.53 6.58 -10.30
C ALA A 168 -9.48 5.96 -9.39
N THR A 169 -9.33 4.64 -9.50
CA THR A 169 -8.17 3.90 -9.02
C THR A 169 -7.53 3.18 -10.20
N ALA A 170 -6.22 3.11 -10.19
CA ALA A 170 -5.46 2.35 -11.17
C ALA A 170 -4.41 1.50 -10.47
N THR A 171 -4.16 0.31 -11.01
CA THR A 171 -3.08 -0.55 -10.55
C THR A 171 -2.61 -1.46 -11.68
N GLY A 172 -1.42 -2.00 -11.53
CA GLY A 172 -0.78 -2.86 -12.51
C GLY A 172 0.73 -2.82 -12.36
N MET A 173 1.45 -2.75 -13.48
CA MET A 173 2.88 -2.55 -13.42
C MET A 173 3.19 -1.08 -13.06
N GLY A 174 3.58 -0.84 -11.80
CA GLY A 174 3.78 0.49 -11.27
C GLY A 174 4.70 1.38 -12.10
N GLU A 175 5.73 0.79 -12.68
CA GLU A 175 6.68 1.47 -13.55
C GLU A 175 6.05 1.99 -14.87
N GLU A 176 4.97 1.37 -15.34
CA GLU A 176 4.23 1.81 -16.52
C GLU A 176 3.10 2.79 -16.17
N ILE A 177 2.47 2.61 -15.00
CA ILE A 177 1.40 3.50 -14.52
C ILE A 177 1.95 4.88 -14.12
N LEU A 178 3.19 4.92 -13.61
CA LEU A 178 3.86 6.16 -13.21
C LEU A 178 4.40 7.01 -14.39
N LYS A 179 4.44 6.48 -15.60
CA LYS A 179 4.90 7.18 -16.80
C LYS A 179 3.75 7.91 -17.50
#